data_7b59a7732ffd6f9d60bd990bc31c5b18
#
_entry.id   7b59a7732ffd6f9d60bd990bc31c5b18
#
_cell.length_a   1.000
_cell.length_b   1.000
_cell.length_c   1.000
_cell.angle_alpha   90.00
_cell.angle_beta   90.00
_cell.angle_gamma   90.00
#
_symmetry.space_group_name_H-M   'P 1'
#
loop_
_entity.id
_entity.type
_entity.pdbx_description
1 polymer ?
#
loop_
_entity_poly.entity_id
_entity_poly.type
_entity_poly.pdbx_seq_one_letter_code
_entity_poly.pdbx_strand_id
1 'polypeptide(L)'
;MNLEILNHKVHNCLVDSGSLVNVMPFTVCKKINGQPKPITWEVTQLDRTNVKVVGEMENVLICLLANNKICQFIDIVVANIPDGYGLILN
;
A
#
# COMPACT_ATOMS: atom_id res chain seq x y z
N MET A 1 -2.63 -12.16 4.14
CA MET A 1 -1.24 -12.42 4.62
C MET A 1 -0.74 -11.23 5.40
N ASN A 2 0.28 -11.44 6.21
CA ASN A 2 0.87 -10.38 7.00
C ASN A 2 2.23 -10.00 6.45
N LEU A 3 2.49 -8.71 6.38
CA LEU A 3 3.75 -8.17 5.87
C LEU A 3 4.34 -7.20 6.89
N GLU A 4 5.66 -7.04 6.84
CA GLU A 4 6.35 -5.99 7.55
C GLU A 4 6.62 -4.84 6.57
N ILE A 5 6.17 -3.65 6.91
CA ILE A 5 6.30 -2.45 6.08
C ILE A 5 6.79 -1.34 6.98
N LEU A 6 7.92 -0.73 6.64
CA LEU A 6 8.53 0.34 7.45
C LEU A 6 8.69 -0.07 8.92
N ASN A 7 9.12 -1.31 9.15
CA ASN A 7 9.31 -1.92 10.47
C ASN A 7 8.02 -2.08 11.28
N HIS A 8 6.86 -2.04 10.62
CA HIS A 8 5.56 -2.28 11.25
C HIS A 8 4.90 -3.51 10.65
N LYS A 9 4.26 -4.30 11.50
CA LYS A 9 3.47 -5.44 11.04
C LYS A 9 2.14 -4.94 10.49
N VAL A 10 1.85 -5.27 9.25
CA VAL A 10 0.59 -4.91 8.58
C VAL A 10 -0.18 -6.19 8.30
N HIS A 11 -1.41 -6.26 8.78
CA HIS A 11 -2.27 -7.43 8.67
C HIS A 11 -3.20 -7.33 7.46
N ASN A 12 -3.77 -8.46 7.06
CA ASN A 12 -4.76 -8.53 5.97
C ASN A 12 -4.26 -7.95 4.65
N CYS A 13 -3.04 -8.26 4.26
CA CYS A 13 -2.56 -7.89 2.93
C CYS A 13 -3.13 -8.86 1.90
N LEU A 14 -3.58 -8.34 0.78
CA LEU A 14 -4.20 -9.11 -0.30
C LEU A 14 -3.37 -9.00 -1.56
N VAL A 15 -3.18 -10.12 -2.25
CA VAL A 15 -2.61 -10.11 -3.61
C VAL A 15 -3.78 -10.15 -4.59
N ASP A 16 -3.87 -9.11 -5.42
CA ASP A 16 -4.94 -8.95 -6.41
C ASP A 16 -4.31 -8.68 -7.78
N SER A 17 -4.29 -9.71 -8.62
CA SER A 17 -3.73 -9.60 -9.97
C SER A 17 -4.50 -8.63 -10.87
N GLY A 18 -5.73 -8.29 -10.52
CA GLY A 18 -6.52 -7.30 -11.23
C GLY A 18 -6.22 -5.86 -10.83
N SER A 19 -5.45 -5.65 -9.77
CA SER A 19 -5.06 -4.31 -9.36
C SER A 19 -3.95 -3.78 -10.26
N LEU A 20 -4.05 -2.51 -10.65
CA LEU A 20 -3.05 -1.86 -11.52
C LEU A 20 -1.84 -1.38 -10.74
N VAL A 21 -2.01 -1.11 -9.45
CA VAL A 21 -0.96 -0.58 -8.58
C VAL A 21 -1.07 -1.23 -7.20
N ASN A 22 -0.02 -1.10 -6.41
CA ASN A 22 -0.09 -1.46 -4.99
C ASN A 22 -0.77 -0.32 -4.25
N VAL A 23 -1.79 -0.62 -3.46
CA VAL A 23 -2.62 0.40 -2.80
C VAL A 23 -2.67 0.17 -1.31
N MET A 24 -2.45 1.23 -0.53
CA MET A 24 -2.56 1.20 0.92
C MET A 24 -3.60 2.22 1.38
N PRO A 25 -4.54 1.84 2.27
CA PRO A 25 -5.42 2.82 2.88
C PRO A 25 -4.64 3.88 3.65
N PHE A 26 -5.09 5.13 3.59
CA PHE A 26 -4.41 6.22 4.27
C PHE A 26 -4.36 6.00 5.80
N THR A 27 -5.41 5.41 6.37
CA THR A 27 -5.43 5.09 7.80
C THR A 27 -4.30 4.13 8.19
N VAL A 28 -4.02 3.14 7.34
CA VAL A 28 -2.90 2.21 7.56
C VAL A 28 -1.56 2.94 7.42
N CYS A 29 -1.43 3.78 6.41
CA CYS A 29 -0.22 4.57 6.20
C CYS A 29 0.10 5.44 7.42
N LYS A 30 -0.90 6.07 8.01
CA LYS A 30 -0.72 6.85 9.23
C LYS A 30 -0.26 6.00 10.40
N LYS A 31 -0.80 4.80 10.55
CA LYS A 31 -0.43 3.89 11.64
C LYS A 31 1.03 3.47 11.58
N ILE A 32 1.59 3.35 10.40
CA ILE A 32 2.98 2.95 10.21
C ILE A 32 3.92 4.15 10.02
N ASN A 33 3.41 5.36 10.23
CA ASN A 33 4.16 6.62 10.06
C ASN A 33 4.73 6.79 8.65
N GLY A 34 3.99 6.35 7.66
CA GLY A 34 4.36 6.53 6.27
C GLY A 34 4.29 8.00 5.87
N GLN A 35 5.16 8.38 4.93
CA GLN A 35 5.28 9.76 4.44
C GLN A 35 5.00 9.77 2.93
N PRO A 36 3.73 9.74 2.50
CA PRO A 36 3.43 9.76 1.07
C PRO A 36 3.78 11.12 0.48
N LYS A 37 4.37 11.09 -0.71
CA LYS A 37 4.62 12.29 -1.49
C LYS A 37 3.37 12.64 -2.28
N PRO A 38 2.96 13.91 -2.34
CA PRO A 38 1.84 14.29 -3.19
C PRO A 38 2.11 13.89 -4.63
N ILE A 39 1.09 13.37 -5.30
CA ILE A 39 1.15 13.04 -6.71
C ILE A 39 0.83 14.31 -7.50
N THR A 40 1.74 14.71 -8.38
CA THR A 40 1.60 15.95 -9.15
C THR A 40 0.81 15.76 -10.44
N TRP A 41 0.63 14.52 -10.89
CA TRP A 41 -0.20 14.20 -12.05
C TRP A 41 -1.55 13.67 -11.58
N GLU A 42 -2.57 13.90 -12.39
CA GLU A 42 -3.91 13.45 -12.05
C GLU A 42 -4.02 11.95 -12.11
N VAL A 43 -4.27 11.33 -10.97
CA VAL A 43 -4.78 9.97 -10.91
C VAL A 43 -6.23 10.07 -10.52
N THR A 44 -7.08 9.88 -11.48
CA THR A 44 -8.48 10.09 -11.24
C THR A 44 -9.21 8.85 -10.78
N GLN A 45 -8.68 7.67 -11.10
CA GLN A 45 -9.39 6.44 -10.78
C GLN A 45 -8.43 5.32 -10.48
N LEU A 46 -8.63 4.71 -9.34
CA LEU A 46 -8.18 3.37 -9.06
C LEU A 46 -9.41 2.49 -9.30
N ASP A 47 -9.31 1.56 -10.24
CA ASP A 47 -10.47 0.76 -10.56
C ASP A 47 -11.58 1.62 -11.22
N ARG A 48 -12.84 1.31 -11.03
CA ARG A 48 -13.97 2.03 -11.62
C ARG A 48 -14.59 3.04 -10.66
N THR A 49 -14.02 3.21 -9.49
CA THR A 49 -14.56 4.11 -8.49
C THR A 49 -13.68 5.33 -8.38
N ASN A 50 -14.30 6.47 -8.07
CA ASN A 50 -13.58 7.68 -7.79
C ASN A 50 -12.94 7.54 -6.42
N VAL A 51 -11.65 7.22 -6.41
CA VAL A 51 -10.89 7.08 -5.18
C VAL A 51 -9.95 8.27 -5.05
N LYS A 52 -10.01 8.93 -3.90
CA LYS A 52 -9.12 10.05 -3.62
C LYS A 52 -7.73 9.51 -3.30
N VAL A 53 -6.78 9.81 -4.15
CA VAL A 53 -5.38 9.46 -3.94
C VAL A 53 -4.73 10.55 -3.07
N VAL A 54 -4.10 10.11 -1.99
CA VAL A 54 -3.39 11.01 -1.07
C VAL A 54 -1.98 11.28 -1.59
N GLY A 55 -1.31 10.26 -2.09
CA GLY A 55 0.05 10.37 -2.59
C GLY A 55 0.65 9.01 -2.87
N GLU A 56 1.97 8.97 -3.01
CA GLU A 56 2.70 7.75 -3.31
C GLU A 56 3.93 7.64 -2.41
N MET A 57 4.21 6.44 -1.94
CA MET A 57 5.48 6.11 -1.29
C MET A 57 6.32 5.29 -2.27
N GLU A 58 7.52 5.76 -2.57
CA GLU A 58 8.43 5.10 -3.51
C GLU A 58 9.46 4.26 -2.78
N ASN A 59 9.84 3.13 -3.39
CA ASN A 59 10.91 2.26 -2.90
C ASN A 59 10.72 1.86 -1.44
N VAL A 60 9.53 1.39 -1.12
CA VAL A 60 9.21 0.91 0.22
C VAL A 60 9.62 -0.54 0.35
N LEU A 61 10.41 -0.85 1.35
CA LEU A 61 10.80 -2.23 1.64
C LEU A 61 9.66 -2.94 2.35
N ILE A 62 9.13 -3.97 1.72
CA ILE A 62 8.16 -4.87 2.34
C ILE A 62 8.79 -6.25 2.52
N CYS A 63 8.45 -6.90 3.61
CA CYS A 63 8.98 -8.23 3.92
C CYS A 63 7.84 -9.17 4.29
N LEU A 64 7.89 -10.35 3.71
CA LEU A 64 6.97 -11.42 4.08
C LEU A 64 7.40 -11.99 5.43
N LEU A 65 6.47 -12.02 6.38
CA LEU A 65 6.73 -12.58 7.70
C LEU A 65 6.61 -14.10 7.64
N ALA A 66 7.73 -14.77 7.41
CA ALA A 66 7.84 -16.20 7.32
C ALA A 66 9.21 -16.62 7.85
N ASN A 67 9.45 -17.95 7.94
CA ASN A 67 10.73 -18.50 8.44
C ASN A 67 11.93 -18.00 7.62
N ASN A 68 11.75 -17.88 6.31
CA ASN A 68 12.72 -17.24 5.43
C ASN A 68 12.18 -15.87 5.05
N LYS A 69 12.71 -14.84 5.69
CA LYS A 69 12.26 -13.49 5.45
C LYS A 69 12.61 -13.06 4.03
N ILE A 70 11.59 -12.88 3.20
CA ILE A 70 11.74 -12.45 1.82
C ILE A 70 11.29 -11.00 1.75
N CYS A 71 12.16 -10.13 1.26
CA CYS A 71 11.89 -8.70 1.18
C CYS A 71 12.01 -8.19 -0.25
N GLN A 72 11.24 -7.17 -0.57
CA GLN A 72 11.24 -6.54 -1.89
C GLN A 72 10.91 -5.06 -1.74
N PHE A 73 11.51 -4.23 -2.59
CA PHE A 73 11.15 -2.82 -2.69
C PHE A 73 10.00 -2.66 -3.67
N ILE A 74 8.98 -1.91 -3.28
CA ILE A 74 7.84 -1.61 -4.15
C ILE A 74 7.43 -0.15 -3.99
N ASP A 75 6.68 0.34 -4.97
CA ASP A 75 5.99 1.63 -4.87
C ASP A 75 4.55 1.39 -4.43
N ILE A 76 4.07 2.23 -3.54
CA ILE A 76 2.75 2.09 -2.93
C ILE A 76 1.98 3.38 -3.11
N VAL A 77 0.80 3.30 -3.74
CA VAL A 77 -0.15 4.41 -3.80
C VAL A 77 -0.95 4.43 -2.51
N VAL A 78 -1.03 5.58 -1.88
CA VAL A 78 -1.83 5.77 -0.66
C VAL A 78 -3.13 6.45 -1.04
N ALA A 79 -4.24 5.84 -0.68
CA ALA A 79 -5.56 6.30 -1.08
C ALA A 79 -6.51 6.32 0.12
N ASN A 80 -7.51 7.20 0.05
CA ASN A 80 -8.53 7.29 1.08
C ASN A 80 -9.63 6.26 0.79
N ILE A 81 -9.34 5.02 1.16
CA ILE A 81 -10.24 3.88 1.00
C ILE A 81 -10.46 3.20 2.36
N PRO A 82 -11.52 2.40 2.52
CA PRO A 82 -11.72 1.62 3.73
C PRO A 82 -10.53 0.71 4.02
N ASP A 83 -10.24 0.50 5.30
CA ASP A 83 -9.08 -0.28 5.74
C ASP A 83 -9.40 -1.76 6.01
N GLY A 84 -10.29 -2.35 5.23
CA GLY A 84 -10.58 -3.78 5.29
C GLY A 84 -9.35 -4.63 4.97
N TYR A 85 -8.44 -4.10 4.16
CA TYR A 85 -7.12 -4.69 3.90
C TYR A 85 -6.04 -3.70 4.28
N GLY A 86 -4.91 -4.21 4.74
CA GLY A 86 -3.76 -3.36 5.09
C GLY A 86 -2.99 -2.89 3.87
N LEU A 87 -2.92 -3.73 2.83
CA LEU A 87 -2.24 -3.44 1.57
C LEU A 87 -2.82 -4.34 0.50
N ILE A 88 -3.06 -3.78 -0.67
CA ILE A 88 -3.48 -4.54 -1.85
C ILE A 88 -2.31 -4.53 -2.83
N LEU A 89 -1.76 -5.72 -3.11
CA LEU A 89 -0.62 -5.90 -4.01
C LEU A 89 -1.11 -6.26 -5.41
N ASN A 90 -0.53 -5.61 -6.42
CA ASN A 90 -0.82 -6.00 -7.80
C ASN A 90 -0.03 -7.24 -8.22
#